data_0656c2ff3f5d18d1cb8c213ba9c631dd
#
_entry.id   0656c2ff3f5d18d1cb8c213ba9c631dd
#
_cell.length_a   1.000
_cell.length_b   1.000
_cell.length_c   1.000
_cell.angle_alpha   90.00
_cell.angle_beta   90.00
_cell.angle_gamma   90.00
#
_symmetry.space_group_name_H-M   'P 1'
#
loop_
_entity.id
_entity.type
_entity.pdbx_description
1 polymer ?
#
loop_
_entity_poly.entity_id
_entity_poly.type
_entity_poly.pdbx_seq_one_letter_code
_entity_poly.pdbx_strand_id
1 'polypeptide(L)'
;MNDTLSQYPDIASADPGTRRVYAKVLWRLMPFLMLAFIVNAIDRINLSFAKLRMAEDILLSDAAYGIGAGIFYLGYILFEVPSNLYMQRVGARRTITRIMLLWGMVTVATAFVTTANQLIAARFLLGMAEAGFFPGIILYMTYWLPASLRGRVTAGLLMAGMMAGIICGPLSGVIMTHLDGWLGFKDWQMLFILTGAPTILLGIFGWFWLTDRPEQSNWLTAEEKRQIAQDICSEPGAVGSHFGGVLREPRMYIAGLVYFCIYSGSNTVTYWIPTLIRGFGLEDLKLIGMLAALPFIVAVCAMYLLGRSSDRHMERRWHLGLTMIVGAGSFALLGLAQGNVVLSIFLMSLGSAAALSAIPLFWTIPPALLNKAGAAGGIAVISSLGNLAGVLSQAAVGSIKSATGSLYLAFDVMALVMVLGALVLLIWIPAHALKDRRDSKA
;
A
#
# COMPACT_ATOMS: atom_id res chain seq x y z
N MET A 1 2.87 -28.57 -12.84
CA MET A 1 3.43 -27.42 -12.13
C MET A 1 4.21 -27.82 -10.86
N ASN A 2 4.19 -29.07 -10.46
CA ASN A 2 5.05 -29.60 -9.39
C ASN A 2 6.55 -29.67 -9.76
N ASP A 3 6.90 -29.83 -11.04
CA ASP A 3 8.30 -29.96 -11.46
C ASP A 3 9.04 -28.61 -11.57
N THR A 4 8.32 -27.49 -11.62
CA THR A 4 8.98 -26.16 -11.71
C THR A 4 9.14 -25.46 -10.35
N LEU A 5 8.39 -25.83 -9.32
CA LEU A 5 8.61 -25.34 -7.95
C LEU A 5 9.63 -26.23 -7.20
N SER A 6 9.83 -27.48 -7.61
CA SER A 6 10.89 -28.34 -7.09
C SER A 6 12.28 -28.00 -7.64
N GLN A 7 12.36 -27.19 -8.70
CA GLN A 7 13.64 -26.71 -9.25
C GLN A 7 14.26 -25.53 -8.47
N TYR A 8 13.51 -24.87 -7.59
CA TYR A 8 14.07 -23.89 -6.69
C TYR A 8 14.23 -24.52 -5.30
N PRO A 9 15.45 -24.77 -4.83
CA PRO A 9 15.63 -25.22 -3.46
C PRO A 9 14.96 -24.20 -2.54
N ASP A 10 13.95 -24.65 -1.78
CA ASP A 10 13.44 -23.85 -0.66
C ASP A 10 14.67 -23.57 0.22
N ILE A 11 14.96 -22.28 0.48
CA ILE A 11 16.12 -21.93 1.32
C ILE A 11 15.99 -22.61 2.70
N ALA A 12 14.77 -22.99 3.11
CA ALA A 12 14.58 -23.85 4.28
C ALA A 12 15.23 -25.24 4.10
N SER A 13 15.37 -25.76 2.89
CA SER A 13 16.06 -27.00 2.55
C SER A 13 17.47 -26.80 1.99
N ALA A 14 17.91 -25.55 1.78
CA ALA A 14 19.24 -25.20 1.31
C ALA A 14 20.31 -25.55 2.35
N ASP A 15 21.54 -25.73 1.89
CA ASP A 15 22.66 -25.98 2.78
C ASP A 15 22.87 -24.85 3.81
N PRO A 16 23.49 -25.12 4.95
CA PRO A 16 23.70 -24.12 6.01
C PRO A 16 24.49 -22.91 5.55
N GLY A 17 25.39 -23.06 4.55
CA GLY A 17 26.17 -21.95 3.96
C GLY A 17 25.29 -20.98 3.23
N THR A 18 24.45 -21.46 2.32
CA THR A 18 23.48 -20.66 1.56
C THR A 18 22.51 -19.90 2.46
N ARG A 19 21.99 -20.57 3.51
CA ARG A 19 21.12 -19.89 4.51
C ARG A 19 21.83 -18.73 5.18
N ARG A 20 23.11 -18.90 5.53
CA ARG A 20 23.91 -17.86 6.20
C ARG A 20 24.14 -16.65 5.31
N VAL A 21 24.41 -16.87 4.02
CA VAL A 21 24.60 -15.80 3.02
C VAL A 21 23.31 -14.95 2.91
N TYR A 22 22.16 -15.59 2.68
CA TYR A 22 20.92 -14.85 2.54
C TYR A 22 20.43 -14.24 3.84
N ALA A 23 20.67 -14.86 4.99
CA ALA A 23 20.41 -14.23 6.29
C ALA A 23 21.20 -12.92 6.44
N LYS A 24 22.49 -12.90 6.06
CA LYS A 24 23.35 -11.71 6.06
C LYS A 24 22.81 -10.62 5.14
N VAL A 25 22.37 -10.98 3.92
CA VAL A 25 21.76 -10.04 2.96
C VAL A 25 20.46 -9.46 3.54
N LEU A 26 19.57 -10.30 4.06
CA LEU A 26 18.30 -9.88 4.64
C LEU A 26 18.52 -8.97 5.85
N TRP A 27 19.38 -9.33 6.79
CA TRP A 27 19.69 -8.47 7.95
C TRP A 27 20.31 -7.12 7.57
N ARG A 28 21.01 -7.06 6.43
CA ARG A 28 21.59 -5.80 5.93
C ARG A 28 20.58 -4.91 5.24
N LEU A 29 19.70 -5.47 4.42
CA LEU A 29 18.81 -4.68 3.55
C LEU A 29 17.42 -4.46 4.15
N MET A 30 16.83 -5.48 4.78
CA MET A 30 15.44 -5.45 5.21
C MET A 30 15.11 -4.40 6.28
N PRO A 31 15.92 -4.19 7.33
CA PRO A 31 15.59 -3.17 8.34
C PRO A 31 15.45 -1.78 7.73
N PHE A 32 16.36 -1.42 6.81
CA PHE A 32 16.30 -0.15 6.10
C PHE A 32 15.05 -0.07 5.19
N LEU A 33 14.82 -1.09 4.37
CA LEU A 33 13.70 -1.10 3.43
C LEU A 33 12.34 -1.12 4.15
N MET A 34 12.23 -1.86 5.25
CA MET A 34 11.00 -1.88 6.07
C MET A 34 10.77 -0.52 6.73
N LEU A 35 11.81 0.09 7.31
CA LEU A 35 11.69 1.42 7.91
C LEU A 35 11.32 2.47 6.86
N ALA A 36 11.95 2.44 5.68
CA ALA A 36 11.63 3.32 4.56
C ALA A 36 10.18 3.13 4.11
N PHE A 37 9.67 1.89 4.12
CA PHE A 37 8.28 1.60 3.74
C PHE A 37 7.28 2.04 4.82
N ILE A 38 7.63 1.92 6.11
CA ILE A 38 6.82 2.46 7.23
C ILE A 38 6.69 3.97 7.10
N VAL A 39 7.80 4.68 6.91
CA VAL A 39 7.80 6.14 6.77
C VAL A 39 7.01 6.57 5.53
N ASN A 40 7.12 5.84 4.42
CA ASN A 40 6.33 6.05 3.21
C ASN A 40 4.82 5.93 3.47
N ALA A 41 4.39 4.90 4.20
CA ALA A 41 2.99 4.71 4.52
C ALA A 41 2.47 5.75 5.53
N ILE A 42 3.28 6.15 6.52
CA ILE A 42 2.95 7.24 7.45
C ILE A 42 2.68 8.54 6.68
N ASP A 43 3.50 8.84 5.67
CA ASP A 43 3.40 10.09 4.89
C ASP A 43 2.12 10.18 4.05
N ARG A 44 1.54 9.04 3.71
CA ARG A 44 0.20 8.99 3.07
C ARG A 44 -0.93 9.16 4.08
N ILE A 45 -0.78 8.62 5.28
CA ILE A 45 -1.82 8.62 6.32
C ILE A 45 -1.85 9.95 7.10
N ASN A 46 -0.70 10.62 7.32
CA ASN A 46 -0.57 11.83 8.13
C ASN A 46 -1.51 12.95 7.69
N LEU A 47 -1.77 13.09 6.37
CA LEU A 47 -2.71 14.05 5.81
C LEU A 47 -4.11 13.93 6.41
N SER A 48 -4.55 12.69 6.73
CA SER A 48 -5.88 12.45 7.29
C SER A 48 -6.05 13.02 8.71
N PHE A 49 -4.96 13.06 9.47
CA PHE A 49 -4.90 13.68 10.80
C PHE A 49 -4.71 15.19 10.69
N ALA A 50 -3.77 15.64 9.86
CA ALA A 50 -3.52 17.06 9.62
C ALA A 50 -4.82 17.80 9.23
N LYS A 51 -5.68 17.19 8.42
CA LYS A 51 -6.98 17.73 8.02
C LYS A 51 -7.82 18.20 9.20
N LEU A 52 -7.77 17.51 10.36
CA LEU A 52 -8.62 17.82 11.51
C LEU A 52 -8.42 19.27 12.03
N ARG A 53 -7.24 19.86 11.82
CA ARG A 53 -6.90 21.24 12.20
C ARG A 53 -6.63 22.12 11.00
N MET A 54 -5.87 21.62 10.03
CA MET A 54 -5.49 22.36 8.83
C MET A 54 -6.70 22.87 8.03
N ALA A 55 -7.84 22.17 8.08
CA ALA A 55 -9.04 22.55 7.31
C ALA A 55 -9.55 23.96 7.67
N GLU A 56 -9.49 24.35 8.93
CA GLU A 56 -9.89 25.67 9.39
C GLU A 56 -8.86 26.73 8.98
N ASP A 57 -7.57 26.41 9.07
CA ASP A 57 -6.48 27.36 8.84
C ASP A 57 -6.32 27.78 7.38
N ILE A 58 -6.51 26.87 6.44
CA ILE A 58 -6.33 27.13 5.01
C ILE A 58 -7.65 27.15 4.24
N LEU A 59 -8.79 27.19 4.95
CA LEU A 59 -10.16 27.16 4.40
C LEU A 59 -10.35 25.97 3.44
N LEU A 60 -9.91 24.77 3.87
CA LEU A 60 -9.93 23.56 3.08
C LEU A 60 -11.30 22.90 3.12
N SER A 61 -12.08 22.99 2.05
CA SER A 61 -13.33 22.25 1.93
C SER A 61 -13.07 20.72 1.83
N ASP A 62 -14.08 19.92 2.20
CA ASP A 62 -14.00 18.46 2.08
C ASP A 62 -13.79 18.00 0.62
N ALA A 63 -14.37 18.72 -0.36
CA ALA A 63 -14.13 18.47 -1.78
C ALA A 63 -12.66 18.73 -2.17
N ALA A 64 -12.10 19.87 -1.75
CA ALA A 64 -10.70 20.20 -2.03
C ALA A 64 -9.74 19.22 -1.34
N TYR A 65 -10.05 18.78 -0.13
CA TYR A 65 -9.31 17.73 0.56
C TYR A 65 -9.34 16.39 -0.21
N GLY A 66 -10.52 15.97 -0.66
CA GLY A 66 -10.68 14.76 -1.46
C GLY A 66 -9.88 14.82 -2.77
N ILE A 67 -9.90 15.98 -3.46
CA ILE A 67 -9.07 16.22 -4.65
C ILE A 67 -7.58 16.15 -4.27
N GLY A 68 -7.15 16.80 -3.19
CA GLY A 68 -5.78 16.79 -2.71
C GLY A 68 -5.28 15.39 -2.35
N ALA A 69 -6.12 14.57 -1.70
CA ALA A 69 -5.80 13.18 -1.40
C ALA A 69 -5.71 12.32 -2.68
N GLY A 70 -6.61 12.55 -3.64
CA GLY A 70 -6.67 11.79 -4.90
C GLY A 70 -5.58 12.18 -5.90
N ILE A 71 -5.27 13.46 -6.05
CA ILE A 71 -4.30 13.96 -7.04
C ILE A 71 -2.88 13.40 -6.84
N PHE A 72 -2.56 13.00 -5.62
CA PHE A 72 -1.35 12.25 -5.29
C PHE A 72 -1.20 11.02 -6.18
N TYR A 73 -2.26 10.21 -6.31
CA TYR A 73 -2.22 8.99 -7.13
C TYR A 73 -2.07 9.30 -8.61
N LEU A 74 -2.60 10.43 -9.08
CA LEU A 74 -2.37 10.87 -10.46
C LEU A 74 -0.90 11.18 -10.72
N GLY A 75 -0.26 11.95 -9.83
CA GLY A 75 1.19 12.20 -9.89
C GLY A 75 2.00 10.90 -9.84
N TYR A 76 1.60 9.97 -8.96
CA TYR A 76 2.24 8.67 -8.84
C TYR A 76 2.16 7.84 -10.14
N ILE A 77 0.97 7.69 -10.73
CA ILE A 77 0.75 6.92 -11.98
C ILE A 77 1.58 7.49 -13.13
N LEU A 78 1.59 8.81 -13.30
CA LEU A 78 2.28 9.47 -14.43
C LEU A 78 3.81 9.28 -14.37
N PHE A 79 4.38 9.23 -13.17
CA PHE A 79 5.83 9.18 -12.99
C PHE A 79 6.38 7.81 -12.56
N GLU A 80 5.54 6.82 -12.29
CA GLU A 80 5.95 5.47 -11.86
C GLU A 80 6.85 4.80 -12.89
N VAL A 81 6.42 4.75 -14.16
CA VAL A 81 7.18 4.12 -15.25
C VAL A 81 8.48 4.88 -15.56
N PRO A 82 8.47 6.21 -15.75
CA PRO A 82 9.69 6.99 -15.94
C PRO A 82 10.71 6.81 -14.82
N SER A 83 10.26 6.78 -13.56
CA SER A 83 11.13 6.60 -12.39
C SER A 83 11.80 5.22 -12.37
N ASN A 84 11.06 4.16 -12.71
CA ASN A 84 11.63 2.81 -12.77
C ASN A 84 12.59 2.62 -13.95
N LEU A 85 12.31 3.21 -15.11
CA LEU A 85 13.25 3.21 -16.24
C LEU A 85 14.55 3.97 -15.90
N TYR A 86 14.43 5.08 -15.17
CA TYR A 86 15.58 5.80 -14.65
C TYR A 86 16.41 4.94 -13.70
N MET A 87 15.76 4.19 -12.81
CA MET A 87 16.42 3.29 -11.87
C MET A 87 17.24 2.20 -12.56
N GLN A 88 16.74 1.64 -13.66
CA GLN A 88 17.49 0.63 -14.44
C GLN A 88 18.77 1.20 -15.05
N ARG A 89 18.79 2.48 -15.39
CA ARG A 89 19.98 3.15 -15.99
C ARG A 89 21.00 3.65 -14.97
N VAL A 90 20.51 4.20 -13.84
CA VAL A 90 21.33 4.97 -12.89
C VAL A 90 21.67 4.16 -11.62
N GLY A 91 20.94 3.09 -11.37
CA GLY A 91 21.09 2.22 -10.20
C GLY A 91 20.05 2.50 -9.10
N ALA A 92 19.89 1.51 -8.23
CA ALA A 92 18.88 1.51 -7.18
C ALA A 92 19.22 2.50 -6.06
N ARG A 93 20.48 2.52 -5.61
CA ARG A 93 20.93 3.41 -4.54
C ARG A 93 20.60 4.87 -4.83
N ARG A 94 21.03 5.36 -6.01
CA ARG A 94 20.82 6.76 -6.42
C ARG A 94 19.33 7.07 -6.57
N THR A 95 18.56 6.14 -7.12
CA THR A 95 17.13 6.36 -7.37
C THR A 95 16.30 6.33 -6.09
N ILE A 96 16.47 5.32 -5.23
CA ILE A 96 15.75 5.21 -3.95
C ILE A 96 16.07 6.41 -3.06
N THR A 97 17.35 6.77 -2.95
CA THR A 97 17.77 7.94 -2.16
C THR A 97 17.17 9.23 -2.69
N ARG A 98 17.23 9.46 -4.02
CA ARG A 98 16.61 10.64 -4.65
C ARG A 98 15.11 10.70 -4.35
N ILE A 99 14.39 9.58 -4.50
CA ILE A 99 12.96 9.49 -4.22
C ILE A 99 12.71 9.89 -2.76
N MET A 100 13.44 9.32 -1.81
CA MET A 100 13.27 9.61 -0.38
C MET A 100 13.57 11.08 -0.04
N LEU A 101 14.62 11.65 -0.61
CA LEU A 101 14.97 13.06 -0.39
C LEU A 101 13.90 13.99 -0.96
N LEU A 102 13.48 13.76 -2.22
CA LEU A 102 12.49 14.61 -2.87
C LEU A 102 11.13 14.53 -2.15
N TRP A 103 10.63 13.33 -1.85
CA TRP A 103 9.35 13.21 -1.17
C TRP A 103 9.42 13.79 0.25
N GLY A 104 10.48 13.53 1.02
CA GLY A 104 10.65 14.10 2.36
C GLY A 104 10.70 15.62 2.36
N MET A 105 11.37 16.23 1.37
CA MET A 105 11.37 17.69 1.18
C MET A 105 9.97 18.22 0.85
N VAL A 106 9.21 17.56 -0.03
CA VAL A 106 7.84 17.97 -0.37
C VAL A 106 6.93 17.82 0.85
N THR A 107 7.08 16.76 1.65
CA THR A 107 6.32 16.59 2.90
C THR A 107 6.61 17.73 3.87
N VAL A 108 7.87 18.06 4.13
CA VAL A 108 8.23 19.21 4.98
C VAL A 108 7.70 20.50 4.37
N ALA A 109 7.80 20.70 3.05
CA ALA A 109 7.26 21.88 2.37
C ALA A 109 5.73 22.00 2.51
N THR A 110 5.01 20.88 2.67
CA THR A 110 3.55 20.90 2.91
C THR A 110 3.19 21.58 4.23
N ALA A 111 4.10 21.66 5.21
CA ALA A 111 3.88 22.44 6.44
C ALA A 111 3.71 23.95 6.19
N PHE A 112 4.13 24.46 5.05
CA PHE A 112 4.11 25.89 4.72
C PHE A 112 2.99 26.29 3.75
N VAL A 113 2.08 25.37 3.40
CA VAL A 113 0.94 25.69 2.55
C VAL A 113 -0.05 26.59 3.30
N THR A 114 -0.59 27.57 2.60
CA THR A 114 -1.54 28.57 3.14
C THR A 114 -2.88 28.56 2.42
N THR A 115 -3.01 27.78 1.35
CA THR A 115 -4.26 27.65 0.57
C THR A 115 -4.51 26.22 0.13
N ALA A 116 -5.78 25.87 -0.13
CA ALA A 116 -6.17 24.57 -0.66
C ALA A 116 -5.47 24.24 -1.99
N ASN A 117 -5.27 25.21 -2.88
CA ASN A 117 -4.59 25.00 -4.16
C ASN A 117 -3.10 24.64 -3.99
N GLN A 118 -2.42 25.27 -3.01
CA GLN A 118 -1.04 24.92 -2.69
C GLN A 118 -0.96 23.50 -2.13
N LEU A 119 -1.93 23.07 -1.28
CA LEU A 119 -2.00 21.72 -0.80
C LEU A 119 -2.18 20.72 -1.97
N ILE A 120 -3.11 20.98 -2.89
CA ILE A 120 -3.33 20.14 -4.08
C ILE A 120 -2.06 20.03 -4.92
N ALA A 121 -1.36 21.15 -5.14
CA ALA A 121 -0.09 21.15 -5.87
C ALA A 121 1.00 20.35 -5.12
N ALA A 122 1.14 20.55 -3.80
CA ALA A 122 2.09 19.79 -2.98
C ALA A 122 1.79 18.30 -3.00
N ARG A 123 0.52 17.89 -2.97
CA ARG A 123 0.10 16.48 -3.05
C ARG A 123 0.41 15.86 -4.41
N PHE A 124 0.23 16.61 -5.52
CA PHE A 124 0.63 16.15 -6.85
C PHE A 124 2.15 15.94 -6.93
N LEU A 125 2.93 16.94 -6.46
CA LEU A 125 4.39 16.87 -6.40
C LEU A 125 4.88 15.71 -5.51
N LEU A 126 4.19 15.45 -4.40
CA LEU A 126 4.49 14.33 -3.52
C LEU A 126 4.29 13.00 -4.24
N GLY A 127 3.16 12.83 -4.95
CA GLY A 127 2.90 11.64 -5.77
C GLY A 127 3.96 11.43 -6.84
N MET A 128 4.36 12.50 -7.54
CA MET A 128 5.45 12.49 -8.51
C MET A 128 6.80 12.10 -7.87
N ALA A 129 7.11 12.65 -6.70
CA ALA A 129 8.36 12.39 -5.99
C ALA A 129 8.45 10.95 -5.46
N GLU A 130 7.34 10.40 -4.93
CA GLU A 130 7.23 9.03 -4.44
C GLU A 130 7.17 7.97 -5.57
N ALA A 131 6.84 8.39 -6.80
CA ALA A 131 6.61 7.48 -7.91
C ALA A 131 7.81 6.57 -8.16
N GLY A 132 7.53 5.27 -8.26
CA GLY A 132 8.56 4.24 -8.47
C GLY A 132 9.22 3.73 -7.20
N PHE A 133 8.86 4.20 -5.99
CA PHE A 133 9.47 3.73 -4.76
C PHE A 133 9.21 2.23 -4.51
N PHE A 134 7.95 1.81 -4.44
CA PHE A 134 7.60 0.41 -4.19
C PHE A 134 8.05 -0.53 -5.31
N PRO A 135 7.71 -0.30 -6.60
CA PRO A 135 8.20 -1.15 -7.67
C PRO A 135 9.73 -1.09 -7.81
N GLY A 136 10.36 0.03 -7.45
CA GLY A 136 11.80 0.17 -7.38
C GLY A 136 12.44 -0.72 -6.31
N ILE A 137 11.83 -0.84 -5.13
CA ILE A 137 12.27 -1.79 -4.10
C ILE A 137 12.11 -3.23 -4.59
N ILE A 138 10.99 -3.56 -5.24
CA ILE A 138 10.79 -4.91 -5.81
C ILE A 138 11.88 -5.22 -6.86
N LEU A 139 12.16 -4.29 -7.76
CA LEU A 139 13.24 -4.42 -8.74
C LEU A 139 14.61 -4.55 -8.06
N TYR A 140 14.88 -3.74 -7.04
CA TYR A 140 16.13 -3.83 -6.27
C TYR A 140 16.32 -5.21 -5.63
N MET A 141 15.25 -5.77 -5.08
CA MET A 141 15.30 -7.12 -4.49
C MET A 141 15.60 -8.21 -5.53
N THR A 142 15.26 -8.03 -6.81
CA THR A 142 15.64 -9.01 -7.86
C THR A 142 17.14 -9.10 -8.08
N TYR A 143 17.89 -8.08 -7.72
CA TYR A 143 19.35 -8.10 -7.82
C TYR A 143 20.03 -8.80 -6.65
N TRP A 144 19.34 -8.99 -5.53
CA TRP A 144 19.89 -9.50 -4.28
C TRP A 144 19.35 -10.85 -3.84
N LEU A 145 18.11 -11.17 -4.26
CA LEU A 145 17.37 -12.31 -3.73
C LEU A 145 16.82 -13.19 -4.83
N PRO A 146 16.90 -14.53 -4.68
CA PRO A 146 16.25 -15.47 -5.59
C PRO A 146 14.74 -15.41 -5.46
N ALA A 147 14.03 -15.86 -6.51
CA ALA A 147 12.56 -15.83 -6.60
C ALA A 147 11.84 -16.44 -5.40
N SER A 148 12.43 -17.51 -4.82
CA SER A 148 11.90 -18.21 -3.64
C SER A 148 11.80 -17.33 -2.39
N LEU A 149 12.66 -16.32 -2.24
CA LEU A 149 12.65 -15.38 -1.11
C LEU A 149 11.85 -14.10 -1.38
N ARG A 150 11.75 -13.67 -2.64
CA ARG A 150 11.14 -12.36 -2.98
C ARG A 150 9.69 -12.25 -2.48
N GLY A 151 8.91 -13.32 -2.61
CA GLY A 151 7.52 -13.33 -2.12
C GLY A 151 7.41 -13.10 -0.61
N ARG A 152 8.27 -13.77 0.17
CA ARG A 152 8.30 -13.62 1.65
C ARG A 152 8.72 -12.22 2.06
N VAL A 153 9.70 -11.66 1.38
CA VAL A 153 10.21 -10.30 1.64
C VAL A 153 9.17 -9.24 1.26
N THR A 154 8.50 -9.40 0.12
CA THR A 154 7.40 -8.52 -0.30
C THR A 154 6.26 -8.54 0.71
N ALA A 155 5.88 -9.72 1.21
CA ALA A 155 4.88 -9.83 2.27
C ALA A 155 5.30 -9.07 3.54
N GLY A 156 6.58 -9.18 3.94
CA GLY A 156 7.14 -8.42 5.06
C GLY A 156 7.05 -6.90 4.86
N LEU A 157 7.31 -6.39 3.66
CA LEU A 157 7.15 -4.96 3.33
C LEU A 157 5.69 -4.52 3.42
N LEU A 158 4.75 -5.31 2.91
CA LEU A 158 3.32 -5.00 3.01
C LEU A 158 2.85 -4.99 4.47
N MET A 159 3.34 -5.91 5.30
CA MET A 159 3.09 -5.88 6.75
C MET A 159 3.66 -4.63 7.41
N ALA A 160 4.84 -4.16 7.00
CA ALA A 160 5.42 -2.90 7.47
C ALA A 160 4.50 -1.70 7.17
N GLY A 161 3.83 -1.69 6.00
CA GLY A 161 2.80 -0.70 5.68
C GLY A 161 1.59 -0.72 6.64
N MET A 162 1.15 -1.90 7.08
CA MET A 162 0.08 -2.01 8.10
C MET A 162 0.55 -1.50 9.47
N MET A 163 1.80 -1.79 9.86
CA MET A 163 2.39 -1.24 11.07
C MET A 163 2.43 0.29 11.06
N ALA A 164 2.65 0.90 9.90
CA ALA A 164 2.58 2.35 9.75
C ALA A 164 1.20 2.90 10.12
N GLY A 165 0.10 2.22 9.72
CA GLY A 165 -1.26 2.61 10.11
C GLY A 165 -1.50 2.54 11.63
N ILE A 166 -0.94 1.51 12.28
CA ILE A 166 -1.00 1.36 13.74
C ILE A 166 -0.23 2.47 14.45
N ILE A 167 0.94 2.86 13.93
CA ILE A 167 1.83 3.85 14.53
C ILE A 167 1.36 5.28 14.25
N CYS A 168 0.91 5.55 13.03
CA CYS A 168 0.60 6.91 12.57
C CYS A 168 -0.50 7.58 13.38
N GLY A 169 -1.54 6.84 13.77
CA GLY A 169 -2.64 7.38 14.58
C GLY A 169 -2.16 7.95 15.93
N PRO A 170 -1.62 7.10 16.82
CA PRO A 170 -1.10 7.56 18.11
C PRO A 170 -0.01 8.63 17.97
N LEU A 171 0.91 8.47 17.00
CA LEU A 171 1.97 9.44 16.74
C LEU A 171 1.39 10.81 16.36
N SER A 172 0.45 10.85 15.45
CA SER A 172 -0.20 12.10 15.01
C SER A 172 -0.98 12.74 16.16
N GLY A 173 -1.72 11.95 16.94
CA GLY A 173 -2.44 12.43 18.10
C GLY A 173 -1.53 13.06 19.16
N VAL A 174 -0.39 12.44 19.45
CA VAL A 174 0.61 12.98 20.39
C VAL A 174 1.24 14.27 19.86
N ILE A 175 1.67 14.29 18.60
CA ILE A 175 2.29 15.47 17.97
C ILE A 175 1.30 16.63 18.01
N MET A 176 0.08 16.44 17.53
CA MET A 176 -0.92 17.50 17.41
C MET A 176 -1.46 17.99 18.76
N THR A 177 -1.37 17.17 19.82
CA THR A 177 -1.79 17.59 21.15
C THR A 177 -0.70 18.36 21.91
N HIS A 178 0.58 17.98 21.74
CA HIS A 178 1.64 18.49 22.59
C HIS A 178 2.59 19.49 21.92
N LEU A 179 2.57 19.61 20.60
CA LEU A 179 3.50 20.45 19.86
C LEU A 179 2.85 21.65 19.16
N ASP A 180 1.59 21.98 19.50
CA ASP A 180 0.95 23.19 19.00
C ASP A 180 1.68 24.44 19.53
N GLY A 181 2.02 25.36 18.62
CA GLY A 181 2.79 26.56 18.95
C GLY A 181 4.30 26.35 19.17
N TRP A 182 4.79 25.09 19.16
CA TRP A 182 6.21 24.80 19.35
C TRP A 182 7.04 25.37 18.17
N LEU A 183 8.09 26.13 18.48
CA LEU A 183 8.89 26.86 17.48
C LEU A 183 8.07 27.82 16.59
N GLY A 184 6.87 28.23 17.01
CA GLY A 184 5.98 29.09 16.25
C GLY A 184 5.17 28.37 15.16
N PHE A 185 5.23 27.05 15.07
CA PHE A 185 4.45 26.25 14.13
C PHE A 185 3.15 25.72 14.78
N LYS A 186 2.11 25.61 13.95
CA LYS A 186 0.85 24.95 14.34
C LYS A 186 1.03 23.43 14.43
N ASP A 187 0.13 22.77 15.14
CA ASP A 187 0.13 21.32 15.38
C ASP A 187 0.22 20.49 14.08
N TRP A 188 -0.60 20.80 13.05
CA TRP A 188 -0.57 20.10 11.77
C TRP A 188 0.71 20.37 10.95
N GLN A 189 1.31 21.57 11.09
CA GLN A 189 2.60 21.88 10.47
C GLN A 189 3.71 21.02 11.08
N MET A 190 3.72 20.90 12.42
CA MET A 190 4.66 20.04 13.13
C MET A 190 4.51 18.58 12.72
N LEU A 191 3.28 18.11 12.45
CA LEU A 191 3.06 16.76 11.97
C LEU A 191 3.79 16.53 10.62
N PHE A 192 3.68 17.41 9.64
CA PHE A 192 4.40 17.29 8.37
C PHE A 192 5.92 17.41 8.52
N ILE A 193 6.40 18.30 9.37
CA ILE A 193 7.84 18.45 9.63
C ILE A 193 8.41 17.18 10.27
N LEU A 194 7.75 16.64 11.31
CA LEU A 194 8.23 15.48 12.06
C LEU A 194 8.04 14.14 11.33
N THR A 195 7.19 14.07 10.32
CA THR A 195 7.08 12.89 9.45
C THR A 195 7.98 12.99 8.23
N GLY A 196 8.20 14.20 7.68
CA GLY A 196 9.05 14.40 6.51
C GLY A 196 10.54 14.46 6.83
N ALA A 197 10.96 15.06 7.95
CA ALA A 197 12.37 15.16 8.31
C ALA A 197 13.05 13.79 8.52
N PRO A 198 12.45 12.80 9.20
CA PRO A 198 13.01 11.44 9.30
C PRO A 198 13.20 10.79 7.93
N THR A 199 12.30 11.06 6.98
CA THR A 199 12.41 10.58 5.60
C THR A 199 13.66 11.12 4.91
N ILE A 200 13.94 12.42 5.05
CA ILE A 200 15.15 13.05 4.51
C ILE A 200 16.39 12.42 5.13
N LEU A 201 16.43 12.30 6.47
CA LEU A 201 17.55 11.70 7.19
C LEU A 201 17.77 10.25 6.78
N LEU A 202 16.70 9.48 6.63
CA LEU A 202 16.77 8.10 6.17
C LEU A 202 17.23 8.01 4.70
N GLY A 203 16.84 8.97 3.86
CA GLY A 203 17.33 9.09 2.48
C GLY A 203 18.83 9.37 2.44
N ILE A 204 19.32 10.30 3.27
CA ILE A 204 20.76 10.58 3.40
C ILE A 204 21.50 9.33 3.90
N PHE A 205 20.99 8.67 4.94
CA PHE A 205 21.57 7.42 5.45
C PHE A 205 21.59 6.32 4.37
N GLY A 206 20.52 6.20 3.58
CA GLY A 206 20.40 5.23 2.48
C GLY A 206 21.48 5.41 1.41
N TRP A 207 21.93 6.64 1.16
CA TRP A 207 23.03 6.91 0.25
C TRP A 207 24.34 6.19 0.64
N PHE A 208 24.62 6.09 1.92
CA PHE A 208 25.82 5.41 2.44
C PHE A 208 25.58 3.93 2.73
N TRP A 209 24.33 3.54 2.99
CA TRP A 209 23.98 2.18 3.40
C TRP A 209 23.69 1.23 2.26
N LEU A 210 22.99 1.71 1.22
CA LEU A 210 22.59 0.89 0.07
C LEU A 210 23.75 0.68 -0.89
N THR A 211 23.74 -0.49 -1.52
CA THR A 211 24.68 -0.85 -2.61
C THR A 211 23.84 -1.32 -3.79
N ASP A 212 24.17 -0.92 -5.01
CA ASP A 212 23.36 -1.20 -6.18
C ASP A 212 23.25 -2.71 -6.48
N ARG A 213 24.38 -3.43 -6.39
CA ARG A 213 24.47 -4.85 -6.73
C ARG A 213 25.39 -5.60 -5.77
N PRO A 214 25.21 -6.94 -5.61
CA PRO A 214 26.08 -7.75 -4.77
C PRO A 214 27.57 -7.62 -5.10
N GLU A 215 27.92 -7.52 -6.37
CA GLU A 215 29.33 -7.43 -6.84
C GLU A 215 30.04 -6.20 -6.28
N GLN A 216 29.30 -5.10 -6.07
CA GLN A 216 29.83 -3.83 -5.58
C GLN A 216 29.88 -3.75 -4.06
N SER A 217 29.38 -4.77 -3.35
CA SER A 217 29.31 -4.75 -1.89
C SER A 217 30.68 -5.00 -1.27
N ASN A 218 31.00 -4.25 -0.20
CA ASN A 218 32.25 -4.42 0.56
C ASN A 218 32.09 -5.38 1.76
N TRP A 219 30.88 -5.80 2.07
CA TRP A 219 30.54 -6.62 3.22
C TRP A 219 30.26 -8.10 2.88
N LEU A 220 30.28 -8.46 1.59
CA LEU A 220 30.23 -9.85 1.10
C LEU A 220 31.63 -10.33 0.68
N THR A 221 31.93 -11.59 0.95
CA THR A 221 33.14 -12.25 0.42
C THR A 221 33.01 -12.52 -1.07
N ALA A 222 34.12 -12.82 -1.74
CA ALA A 222 34.10 -13.15 -3.15
C ALA A 222 33.29 -14.41 -3.46
N GLU A 223 33.27 -15.39 -2.53
CA GLU A 223 32.47 -16.61 -2.64
C GLU A 223 30.99 -16.34 -2.49
N GLU A 224 30.59 -15.56 -1.46
CA GLU A 224 29.20 -15.14 -1.25
C GLU A 224 28.64 -14.39 -2.48
N LYS A 225 29.44 -13.52 -3.10
CA LYS A 225 29.05 -12.80 -4.34
C LYS A 225 28.84 -13.75 -5.51
N ARG A 226 29.72 -14.72 -5.70
CA ARG A 226 29.60 -15.72 -6.77
C ARG A 226 28.37 -16.58 -6.57
N GLN A 227 28.10 -17.00 -5.34
CA GLN A 227 26.92 -17.79 -5.00
C GLN A 227 25.64 -17.04 -5.33
N ILE A 228 25.49 -15.79 -4.89
CA ILE A 228 24.31 -14.97 -5.19
C ILE A 228 24.15 -14.80 -6.71
N ALA A 229 25.23 -14.53 -7.44
CA ALA A 229 25.18 -14.39 -8.90
C ALA A 229 24.77 -15.68 -9.60
N GLN A 230 25.25 -16.85 -9.14
CA GLN A 230 24.84 -18.16 -9.68
C GLN A 230 23.36 -18.46 -9.42
N ASP A 231 22.88 -18.22 -8.19
CA ASP A 231 21.49 -18.45 -7.81
C ASP A 231 20.51 -17.59 -8.62
N ILE A 232 20.88 -16.32 -8.89
CA ILE A 232 20.08 -15.41 -9.70
C ILE A 232 20.16 -15.73 -11.20
N CYS A 233 21.35 -16.06 -11.73
CA CYS A 233 21.52 -16.43 -13.14
C CYS A 233 20.86 -17.74 -13.52
N SER A 234 20.70 -18.67 -12.57
CA SER A 234 20.01 -19.94 -12.78
C SER A 234 18.49 -19.81 -12.91
N GLU A 235 17.96 -18.63 -12.59
CA GLU A 235 16.52 -18.38 -12.78
C GLU A 235 16.16 -18.35 -14.26
N PRO A 236 15.09 -19.04 -14.70
CA PRO A 236 14.59 -18.90 -16.07
C PRO A 236 14.30 -17.42 -16.33
N GLY A 237 14.99 -16.83 -17.30
CA GLY A 237 14.80 -15.44 -17.67
C GLY A 237 13.32 -15.17 -17.90
N ALA A 238 12.83 -14.02 -17.46
CA ALA A 238 11.47 -13.60 -17.75
C ALA A 238 11.34 -13.57 -19.28
N VAL A 239 10.62 -14.57 -19.83
CA VAL A 239 10.31 -14.64 -21.25
C VAL A 239 9.67 -13.31 -21.63
N GLY A 240 10.26 -12.62 -22.59
CA GLY A 240 9.85 -11.29 -23.01
C GLY A 240 8.33 -11.20 -23.14
N SER A 241 7.72 -10.38 -22.31
CA SER A 241 6.27 -10.22 -22.29
C SER A 241 5.84 -9.51 -23.57
N HIS A 242 5.01 -10.17 -24.39
CA HIS A 242 4.30 -9.51 -25.47
C HIS A 242 3.20 -8.63 -24.85
N PHE A 243 3.58 -7.43 -24.44
CA PHE A 243 2.69 -6.46 -23.77
C PHE A 243 1.38 -6.22 -24.54
N GLY A 244 1.45 -6.17 -25.89
CA GLY A 244 0.28 -5.99 -26.73
C GLY A 244 -0.74 -7.13 -26.69
N GLY A 245 -0.33 -8.37 -26.40
CA GLY A 245 -1.24 -9.51 -26.25
C GLY A 245 -2.04 -9.46 -24.95
N VAL A 246 -1.44 -8.94 -23.87
CA VAL A 246 -2.06 -8.84 -22.55
C VAL A 246 -3.18 -7.80 -22.52
N LEU A 247 -3.01 -6.69 -23.24
CA LEU A 247 -4.04 -5.63 -23.35
C LEU A 247 -5.34 -6.10 -24.02
N ARG A 248 -5.30 -7.23 -24.71
CA ARG A 248 -6.50 -7.83 -25.36
C ARG A 248 -7.19 -8.88 -24.47
N GLU A 249 -6.63 -9.21 -23.30
CA GLU A 249 -7.20 -10.21 -22.41
C GLU A 249 -8.31 -9.60 -21.53
N PRO A 250 -9.61 -9.93 -21.73
CA PRO A 250 -10.72 -9.33 -20.97
C PRO A 250 -10.63 -9.60 -19.46
N ARG A 251 -10.08 -10.76 -19.09
CA ARG A 251 -9.93 -11.18 -17.67
C ARG A 251 -9.05 -10.22 -16.88
N MET A 252 -8.10 -9.57 -17.52
CA MET A 252 -7.27 -8.54 -16.91
C MET A 252 -8.10 -7.32 -16.49
N TYR A 253 -9.01 -6.86 -17.32
CA TYR A 253 -9.87 -5.70 -17.02
C TYR A 253 -10.90 -6.04 -15.95
N ILE A 254 -11.42 -7.27 -15.95
CA ILE A 254 -12.31 -7.78 -14.89
C ILE A 254 -11.56 -7.80 -13.55
N ALA A 255 -10.37 -8.36 -13.50
CA ALA A 255 -9.54 -8.32 -12.29
C ALA A 255 -9.18 -6.89 -11.88
N GLY A 256 -8.87 -6.01 -12.83
CA GLY A 256 -8.62 -4.59 -12.60
C GLY A 256 -9.83 -3.87 -12.00
N LEU A 257 -11.04 -4.16 -12.47
CA LEU A 257 -12.28 -3.59 -11.91
C LEU A 257 -12.52 -4.08 -10.48
N VAL A 258 -12.32 -5.38 -10.20
CA VAL A 258 -12.40 -5.90 -8.83
C VAL A 258 -11.39 -5.19 -7.93
N TYR A 259 -10.14 -5.04 -8.39
CA TYR A 259 -9.12 -4.35 -7.62
C TYR A 259 -9.43 -2.86 -7.41
N PHE A 260 -9.98 -2.19 -8.43
CA PHE A 260 -10.48 -0.82 -8.33
C PHE A 260 -11.51 -0.69 -7.19
N CYS A 261 -12.47 -1.61 -7.11
CA CYS A 261 -13.50 -1.60 -6.07
C CYS A 261 -12.92 -1.83 -4.67
N ILE A 262 -11.99 -2.78 -4.52
CA ILE A 262 -11.28 -3.05 -3.26
C ILE A 262 -10.47 -1.82 -2.83
N TYR A 263 -9.70 -1.26 -3.77
CA TYR A 263 -8.80 -0.16 -3.47
C TYR A 263 -9.54 1.15 -3.17
N SER A 264 -10.74 1.34 -3.75
CA SER A 264 -11.64 2.44 -3.40
C SER A 264 -12.05 2.41 -1.93
N GLY A 265 -12.49 1.25 -1.42
CA GLY A 265 -12.83 1.09 -0.01
C GLY A 265 -11.62 1.28 0.91
N SER A 266 -10.49 0.66 0.59
CA SER A 266 -9.26 0.74 1.37
C SER A 266 -8.72 2.18 1.47
N ASN A 267 -8.71 2.94 0.37
CA ASN A 267 -8.27 4.33 0.39
C ASN A 267 -9.25 5.23 1.17
N THR A 268 -10.55 4.99 1.08
CA THR A 268 -11.54 5.74 1.86
C THR A 268 -11.25 5.59 3.35
N VAL A 269 -10.98 4.38 3.81
CA VAL A 269 -10.53 4.11 5.18
C VAL A 269 -9.30 4.93 5.51
N THR A 270 -8.25 4.83 4.72
CA THR A 270 -6.94 5.44 4.99
C THR A 270 -7.04 6.96 5.17
N TYR A 271 -7.83 7.64 4.34
CA TYR A 271 -7.88 9.11 4.35
C TYR A 271 -9.02 9.72 5.19
N TRP A 272 -10.03 8.92 5.59
CA TRP A 272 -11.21 9.50 6.23
C TRP A 272 -11.48 8.97 7.65
N ILE A 273 -10.73 7.97 8.14
CA ILE A 273 -10.93 7.42 9.51
C ILE A 273 -10.88 8.50 10.59
N PRO A 274 -9.87 9.39 10.66
CA PRO A 274 -9.84 10.39 11.74
C PRO A 274 -11.05 11.34 11.67
N THR A 275 -11.46 11.74 10.47
CA THR A 275 -12.64 12.58 10.25
C THR A 275 -13.93 11.85 10.66
N LEU A 276 -14.03 10.54 10.38
CA LEU A 276 -15.18 9.73 10.76
C LEU A 276 -15.26 9.58 12.28
N ILE A 277 -14.15 9.30 12.96
CA ILE A 277 -14.07 9.20 14.42
C ILE A 277 -14.45 10.53 15.08
N ARG A 278 -13.97 11.65 14.55
CA ARG A 278 -14.38 12.99 15.02
C ARG A 278 -15.89 13.19 14.86
N GLY A 279 -16.46 12.67 13.78
CA GLY A 279 -17.92 12.69 13.52
C GLY A 279 -18.76 11.89 14.53
N PHE A 280 -18.14 11.00 15.32
CA PHE A 280 -18.80 10.32 16.44
C PHE A 280 -18.92 11.19 17.70
N GLY A 281 -18.53 12.46 17.64
CA GLY A 281 -18.56 13.40 18.77
C GLY A 281 -17.29 13.38 19.62
N LEU A 282 -16.20 12.83 19.13
CA LEU A 282 -14.90 12.81 19.81
C LEU A 282 -14.04 13.97 19.31
N GLU A 283 -13.55 14.82 20.23
CA GLU A 283 -12.74 15.99 19.90
C GLU A 283 -11.29 15.85 20.31
N ASP A 284 -10.98 14.98 21.28
CA ASP A 284 -9.60 14.73 21.74
C ASP A 284 -8.78 14.06 20.64
N LEU A 285 -7.81 14.80 20.08
CA LEU A 285 -6.94 14.33 19.00
C LEU A 285 -6.10 13.11 19.38
N LYS A 286 -5.69 13.01 20.65
CA LYS A 286 -4.95 11.85 21.15
C LYS A 286 -5.84 10.60 21.16
N LEU A 287 -7.09 10.73 21.63
CA LEU A 287 -8.06 9.64 21.62
C LEU A 287 -8.42 9.25 20.18
N ILE A 288 -8.66 10.22 19.28
CA ILE A 288 -8.90 9.97 17.86
C ILE A 288 -7.73 9.19 17.25
N GLY A 289 -6.48 9.60 17.55
CA GLY A 289 -5.29 8.91 17.07
C GLY A 289 -5.19 7.46 17.56
N MET A 290 -5.49 7.21 18.85
CA MET A 290 -5.47 5.86 19.44
C MET A 290 -6.57 4.98 18.81
N LEU A 291 -7.78 5.51 18.66
CA LEU A 291 -8.91 4.78 18.05
C LEU A 291 -8.68 4.50 16.56
N ALA A 292 -8.01 5.40 15.86
CA ALA A 292 -7.67 5.21 14.44
C ALA A 292 -6.65 4.07 14.20
N ALA A 293 -5.92 3.62 15.21
CA ALA A 293 -5.06 2.45 15.12
C ALA A 293 -5.83 1.12 15.15
N LEU A 294 -7.02 1.07 15.78
CA LEU A 294 -7.79 -0.16 15.94
C LEU A 294 -8.12 -0.85 14.61
N PRO A 295 -8.62 -0.15 13.58
CA PRO A 295 -8.86 -0.76 12.27
C PRO A 295 -7.67 -1.48 11.67
N PHE A 296 -6.47 -0.92 11.83
CA PHE A 296 -5.24 -1.52 11.30
C PHE A 296 -4.81 -2.73 12.13
N ILE A 297 -4.98 -2.70 13.44
CA ILE A 297 -4.73 -3.86 14.33
C ILE A 297 -5.67 -5.02 13.95
N VAL A 298 -6.97 -4.74 13.81
CA VAL A 298 -7.96 -5.75 13.40
C VAL A 298 -7.66 -6.26 11.99
N ALA A 299 -7.20 -5.38 11.07
CA ALA A 299 -6.82 -5.76 9.70
C ALA A 299 -5.65 -6.74 9.69
N VAL A 300 -4.60 -6.52 10.50
CA VAL A 300 -3.45 -7.45 10.59
C VAL A 300 -3.92 -8.83 11.05
N CYS A 301 -4.77 -8.90 12.09
CA CYS A 301 -5.35 -10.16 12.54
C CYS A 301 -6.21 -10.83 11.45
N ALA A 302 -7.07 -10.05 10.79
CA ALA A 302 -7.94 -10.53 9.71
C ALA A 302 -7.14 -11.05 8.52
N MET A 303 -6.09 -10.33 8.09
CA MET A 303 -5.20 -10.78 7.00
C MET A 303 -4.57 -12.12 7.30
N TYR A 304 -4.08 -12.32 8.54
CA TYR A 304 -3.48 -13.59 8.94
C TYR A 304 -4.51 -14.73 8.95
N LEU A 305 -5.68 -14.51 9.57
CA LEU A 305 -6.71 -15.53 9.69
C LEU A 305 -7.34 -15.89 8.33
N LEU A 306 -7.70 -14.88 7.54
CA LEU A 306 -8.28 -15.07 6.22
C LEU A 306 -7.29 -15.69 5.23
N GLY A 307 -6.03 -15.24 5.23
CA GLY A 307 -4.98 -15.83 4.41
C GLY A 307 -4.78 -17.31 4.73
N ARG A 308 -4.62 -17.64 6.03
CA ARG A 308 -4.48 -19.05 6.47
C ARG A 308 -5.70 -19.90 6.14
N SER A 309 -6.91 -19.36 6.30
CA SER A 309 -8.15 -20.05 5.95
C SER A 309 -8.25 -20.29 4.45
N SER A 310 -7.98 -19.27 3.63
CA SER A 310 -7.99 -19.38 2.17
C SER A 310 -6.98 -20.40 1.64
N ASP A 311 -5.77 -20.41 2.21
CA ASP A 311 -4.73 -21.38 1.84
C ASP A 311 -5.09 -22.81 2.28
N ARG A 312 -5.65 -22.96 3.48
CA ARG A 312 -6.06 -24.28 4.00
C ARG A 312 -7.20 -24.93 3.18
N HIS A 313 -8.18 -24.12 2.75
CA HIS A 313 -9.31 -24.62 1.98
C HIS A 313 -9.07 -24.58 0.46
N MET A 314 -7.90 -24.06 0.03
CA MET A 314 -7.56 -23.83 -1.38
C MET A 314 -8.66 -23.07 -2.14
N GLU A 315 -9.33 -22.15 -1.43
CA GLU A 315 -10.46 -21.39 -1.92
C GLU A 315 -10.21 -19.89 -1.71
N ARG A 316 -10.16 -19.11 -2.80
CA ARG A 316 -9.79 -17.71 -2.78
C ARG A 316 -10.94 -16.79 -3.15
N ARG A 317 -11.83 -17.27 -4.00
CA ARG A 317 -12.94 -16.48 -4.57
C ARG A 317 -13.96 -16.10 -3.52
N TRP A 318 -14.46 -17.09 -2.76
CA TRP A 318 -15.44 -16.87 -1.70
C TRP A 318 -14.84 -16.14 -0.50
N HIS A 319 -13.59 -16.43 -0.13
CA HIS A 319 -12.91 -15.68 0.93
C HIS A 319 -12.83 -14.19 0.59
N LEU A 320 -12.42 -13.85 -0.64
CA LEU A 320 -12.37 -12.45 -1.08
C LEU A 320 -13.78 -11.83 -1.20
N GLY A 321 -14.71 -12.52 -1.85
CA GLY A 321 -16.08 -12.03 -2.05
C GLY A 321 -16.81 -11.78 -0.74
N LEU A 322 -16.76 -12.72 0.21
CA LEU A 322 -17.37 -12.56 1.53
C LEU A 322 -16.70 -11.43 2.33
N THR A 323 -15.37 -11.32 2.26
CA THR A 323 -14.65 -10.22 2.91
C THR A 323 -15.13 -8.87 2.37
N MET A 324 -15.30 -8.71 1.06
CA MET A 324 -15.82 -7.48 0.46
C MET A 324 -17.25 -7.19 0.89
N ILE A 325 -18.13 -8.23 0.96
CA ILE A 325 -19.53 -8.08 1.39
C ILE A 325 -19.60 -7.68 2.88
N VAL A 326 -18.79 -8.30 3.74
CA VAL A 326 -18.70 -7.93 5.16
C VAL A 326 -18.24 -6.48 5.31
N GLY A 327 -17.22 -6.08 4.55
CA GLY A 327 -16.75 -4.69 4.54
C GLY A 327 -17.82 -3.70 4.11
N ALA A 328 -18.51 -4.00 3.01
CA ALA A 328 -19.61 -3.18 2.50
C ALA A 328 -20.76 -3.09 3.49
N GLY A 329 -21.20 -4.22 4.05
CA GLY A 329 -22.27 -4.25 5.06
C GLY A 329 -21.91 -3.45 6.31
N SER A 330 -20.66 -3.54 6.78
CA SER A 330 -20.18 -2.75 7.91
C SER A 330 -20.21 -1.25 7.63
N PHE A 331 -19.82 -0.82 6.43
CA PHE A 331 -19.88 0.59 6.04
C PHE A 331 -21.32 1.10 5.89
N ALA A 332 -22.20 0.33 5.26
CA ALA A 332 -23.62 0.69 5.13
C ALA A 332 -24.34 0.80 6.49
N LEU A 333 -23.95 -0.01 7.48
CA LEU A 333 -24.52 0.04 8.82
C LEU A 333 -24.01 1.21 9.68
N LEU A 334 -22.93 1.89 9.28
CA LEU A 334 -22.38 3.03 10.05
C LEU A 334 -23.41 4.15 10.25
N GLY A 335 -24.22 4.44 9.24
CA GLY A 335 -25.28 5.44 9.33
C GLY A 335 -26.35 5.12 10.40
N LEU A 336 -26.63 3.83 10.63
CA LEU A 336 -27.58 3.36 11.63
C LEU A 336 -26.98 3.33 13.06
N ALA A 337 -25.66 3.37 13.17
CA ALA A 337 -24.95 3.37 14.44
C ALA A 337 -24.76 4.78 15.04
N GLN A 338 -25.30 5.84 14.39
CA GLN A 338 -25.19 7.22 14.88
C GLN A 338 -25.69 7.34 16.31
N GLY A 339 -24.95 8.07 17.14
CA GLY A 339 -25.24 8.20 18.58
C GLY A 339 -24.70 7.06 19.45
N ASN A 340 -24.24 5.95 18.89
CA ASN A 340 -23.57 4.87 19.62
C ASN A 340 -22.11 4.76 19.18
N VAL A 341 -21.21 5.44 19.92
CA VAL A 341 -19.78 5.50 19.62
C VAL A 341 -19.14 4.11 19.56
N VAL A 342 -19.49 3.21 20.49
CA VAL A 342 -18.91 1.86 20.56
C VAL A 342 -19.27 1.05 19.32
N LEU A 343 -20.55 1.06 18.93
CA LEU A 343 -21.01 0.36 17.73
C LEU A 343 -20.40 0.97 16.47
N SER A 344 -20.28 2.29 16.38
CA SER A 344 -19.66 2.98 15.26
C SER A 344 -18.17 2.61 15.11
N ILE A 345 -17.42 2.57 16.21
CA ILE A 345 -15.99 2.13 16.21
C ILE A 345 -15.89 0.66 15.81
N PHE A 346 -16.77 -0.19 16.29
CA PHE A 346 -16.78 -1.62 15.94
C PHE A 346 -17.04 -1.81 14.44
N LEU A 347 -18.09 -1.20 13.89
CA LEU A 347 -18.44 -1.30 12.46
C LEU A 347 -17.35 -0.70 11.58
N MET A 348 -16.83 0.47 11.96
CA MET A 348 -15.70 1.10 11.27
C MET A 348 -14.47 0.17 11.25
N SER A 349 -14.12 -0.43 12.38
CA SER A 349 -12.96 -1.31 12.48
C SER A 349 -13.16 -2.60 11.67
N LEU A 350 -14.35 -3.19 11.71
CA LEU A 350 -14.68 -4.39 10.94
C LEU A 350 -14.67 -4.11 9.43
N GLY A 351 -15.32 -3.02 8.99
CA GLY A 351 -15.36 -2.62 7.59
C GLY A 351 -13.97 -2.29 7.04
N SER A 352 -13.17 -1.58 7.83
CA SER A 352 -11.78 -1.23 7.47
C SER A 352 -10.89 -2.46 7.39
N ALA A 353 -10.99 -3.36 8.37
CA ALA A 353 -10.24 -4.60 8.37
C ALA A 353 -10.57 -5.47 7.16
N ALA A 354 -11.85 -5.55 6.78
CA ALA A 354 -12.28 -6.24 5.59
C ALA A 354 -11.71 -5.60 4.31
N ALA A 355 -11.82 -4.27 4.16
CA ALA A 355 -11.32 -3.56 2.98
C ALA A 355 -9.79 -3.72 2.82
N LEU A 356 -9.03 -3.61 3.92
CA LEU A 356 -7.57 -3.77 3.91
C LEU A 356 -7.14 -5.23 3.67
N SER A 357 -7.85 -6.21 4.26
CA SER A 357 -7.55 -7.63 4.11
C SER A 357 -7.89 -8.18 2.73
N ALA A 358 -8.80 -7.54 2.00
CA ALA A 358 -9.14 -7.90 0.63
C ALA A 358 -7.95 -7.73 -0.34
N ILE A 359 -7.01 -6.80 -0.06
CA ILE A 359 -5.86 -6.52 -0.94
C ILE A 359 -4.94 -7.74 -1.09
N PRO A 360 -4.37 -8.33 -0.03
CA PRO A 360 -3.51 -9.50 -0.18
C PRO A 360 -4.24 -10.73 -0.71
N LEU A 361 -5.52 -10.93 -0.35
CA LEU A 361 -6.33 -12.00 -0.91
C LEU A 361 -6.51 -11.83 -2.43
N PHE A 362 -6.77 -10.61 -2.90
CA PHE A 362 -6.89 -10.33 -4.32
C PHE A 362 -5.61 -10.65 -5.08
N TRP A 363 -4.42 -10.25 -4.58
CA TRP A 363 -3.16 -10.46 -5.28
C TRP A 363 -2.74 -11.92 -5.46
N THR A 364 -3.46 -12.86 -4.84
CA THR A 364 -3.30 -14.29 -5.12
C THR A 364 -4.03 -14.75 -6.40
N ILE A 365 -4.96 -13.93 -6.92
CA ILE A 365 -5.83 -14.27 -8.07
C ILE A 365 -5.17 -13.97 -9.42
N PRO A 366 -4.58 -12.77 -9.72
CA PRO A 366 -4.04 -12.45 -11.02
C PRO A 366 -3.00 -13.45 -11.58
N PRO A 367 -2.06 -14.01 -10.77
CA PRO A 367 -1.12 -15.00 -11.28
C PRO A 367 -1.78 -16.31 -11.75
N ALA A 368 -2.97 -16.63 -11.23
CA ALA A 368 -3.73 -17.82 -11.64
C ALA A 368 -4.56 -17.56 -12.91
N LEU A 369 -4.96 -16.32 -13.16
CA LEU A 369 -5.79 -15.93 -14.30
C LEU A 369 -4.97 -15.60 -15.55
N LEU A 370 -3.78 -15.03 -15.37
CA LEU A 370 -2.96 -14.52 -16.46
C LEU A 370 -1.97 -15.58 -16.95
N ASN A 371 -1.76 -15.63 -18.26
CA ASN A 371 -0.74 -16.49 -18.86
C ASN A 371 0.66 -16.00 -18.44
N LYS A 372 1.61 -16.94 -18.22
CA LYS A 372 2.98 -16.65 -17.75
C LYS A 372 3.69 -15.55 -18.57
N ALA A 373 3.50 -15.55 -19.90
CA ALA A 373 4.11 -14.59 -20.80
C ALA A 373 3.55 -13.15 -20.65
N GLY A 374 2.33 -12.99 -20.13
CA GLY A 374 1.65 -11.71 -19.98
C GLY A 374 1.49 -11.24 -18.54
N ALA A 375 1.84 -12.07 -17.56
CA ALA A 375 1.52 -11.81 -16.15
C ALA A 375 2.09 -10.48 -15.64
N ALA A 376 3.34 -10.15 -15.98
CA ALA A 376 3.97 -8.90 -15.52
C ALA A 376 3.25 -7.64 -16.06
N GLY A 377 2.91 -7.63 -17.35
CA GLY A 377 2.15 -6.54 -17.96
C GLY A 377 0.73 -6.42 -17.40
N GLY A 378 0.05 -7.56 -17.22
CA GLY A 378 -1.29 -7.60 -16.64
C GLY A 378 -1.33 -7.11 -15.19
N ILE A 379 -0.36 -7.49 -14.36
CA ILE A 379 -0.21 -7.00 -12.99
C ILE A 379 -0.02 -5.47 -12.98
N ALA A 380 0.80 -4.94 -13.89
CA ALA A 380 1.01 -3.49 -13.99
C ALA A 380 -0.27 -2.73 -14.35
N VAL A 381 -1.07 -3.23 -15.30
CA VAL A 381 -2.36 -2.61 -15.67
C VAL A 381 -3.36 -2.69 -14.52
N ILE A 382 -3.47 -3.84 -13.84
CA ILE A 382 -4.34 -4.01 -12.67
C ILE A 382 -3.94 -3.02 -11.57
N SER A 383 -2.65 -2.88 -11.29
CA SER A 383 -2.14 -1.92 -10.30
C SER A 383 -2.46 -0.48 -10.67
N SER A 384 -2.31 -0.10 -11.96
CA SER A 384 -2.66 1.24 -12.46
C SER A 384 -4.16 1.55 -12.30
N LEU A 385 -5.04 0.56 -12.57
CA LEU A 385 -6.48 0.70 -12.34
C LEU A 385 -6.80 0.86 -10.84
N GLY A 386 -6.07 0.17 -9.96
CA GLY A 386 -6.18 0.38 -8.51
C GLY A 386 -5.76 1.79 -8.10
N ASN A 387 -4.65 2.30 -8.62
CA ASN A 387 -4.22 3.68 -8.34
C ASN A 387 -5.23 4.72 -8.87
N LEU A 388 -5.90 4.45 -10.01
CA LEU A 388 -6.99 5.29 -10.49
C LEU A 388 -8.18 5.31 -9.52
N ALA A 389 -8.46 4.19 -8.84
CA ALA A 389 -9.44 4.16 -7.75
C ALA A 389 -9.08 5.15 -6.63
N GLY A 390 -7.79 5.27 -6.31
CA GLY A 390 -7.32 6.28 -5.34
C GLY A 390 -7.66 7.71 -5.77
N VAL A 391 -7.54 8.05 -7.05
CA VAL A 391 -7.94 9.37 -7.59
C VAL A 391 -9.45 9.58 -7.44
N LEU A 392 -10.24 8.65 -7.98
CA LEU A 392 -11.68 8.83 -8.13
C LEU A 392 -12.44 8.69 -6.80
N SER A 393 -12.07 7.71 -5.97
CA SER A 393 -12.77 7.50 -4.69
C SER A 393 -12.60 8.67 -3.74
N GLN A 394 -11.38 9.25 -3.66
CA GLN A 394 -11.14 10.38 -2.76
C GLN A 394 -11.88 11.65 -3.22
N ALA A 395 -11.88 11.93 -4.51
CA ALA A 395 -12.64 13.04 -5.08
C ALA A 395 -14.16 12.84 -4.87
N ALA A 396 -14.67 11.61 -5.05
CA ALA A 396 -16.06 11.28 -4.83
C ALA A 396 -16.47 11.45 -3.36
N VAL A 397 -15.73 10.86 -2.42
CA VAL A 397 -16.01 10.97 -0.97
C VAL A 397 -16.00 12.43 -0.51
N GLY A 398 -14.97 13.18 -0.94
CA GLY A 398 -14.87 14.60 -0.61
C GLY A 398 -16.03 15.44 -1.17
N SER A 399 -16.42 15.19 -2.41
CA SER A 399 -17.53 15.88 -3.07
C SER A 399 -18.88 15.55 -2.43
N ILE A 400 -19.15 14.26 -2.13
CA ILE A 400 -20.37 13.84 -1.46
C ILE A 400 -20.47 14.49 -0.07
N LYS A 401 -19.40 14.44 0.71
CA LYS A 401 -19.38 15.06 2.03
C LYS A 401 -19.58 16.57 1.96
N SER A 402 -18.93 17.25 1.01
CA SER A 402 -19.08 18.70 0.81
C SER A 402 -20.49 19.09 0.40
N ALA A 403 -21.16 18.29 -0.44
CA ALA A 403 -22.51 18.57 -0.93
C ALA A 403 -23.62 18.23 0.07
N THR A 404 -23.42 17.18 0.88
CA THR A 404 -24.47 16.62 1.75
C THR A 404 -24.24 16.86 3.23
N GLY A 405 -23.03 17.28 3.62
CA GLY A 405 -22.58 17.33 5.02
C GLY A 405 -22.34 15.95 5.66
N SER A 406 -22.70 14.86 4.97
CA SER A 406 -22.68 13.50 5.52
C SER A 406 -21.51 12.68 4.99
N LEU A 407 -20.63 12.23 5.89
CA LEU A 407 -19.60 11.25 5.56
C LEU A 407 -20.20 9.83 5.46
N TYR A 408 -21.28 9.55 6.17
CA TYR A 408 -21.97 8.25 6.14
C TYR A 408 -22.45 7.92 4.72
N LEU A 409 -23.07 8.89 4.03
CA LEU A 409 -23.50 8.69 2.65
C LEU A 409 -22.33 8.38 1.71
N ALA A 410 -21.18 8.97 1.96
CA ALA A 410 -19.98 8.65 1.18
C ALA A 410 -19.50 7.20 1.43
N PHE A 411 -19.57 6.72 2.67
CA PHE A 411 -19.29 5.32 3.00
C PHE A 411 -20.33 4.37 2.40
N ASP A 412 -21.62 4.74 2.33
CA ASP A 412 -22.66 3.96 1.65
C ASP A 412 -22.35 3.79 0.16
N VAL A 413 -21.91 4.87 -0.51
CA VAL A 413 -21.48 4.79 -1.92
C VAL A 413 -20.27 3.86 -2.07
N MET A 414 -19.30 3.93 -1.17
CA MET A 414 -18.16 3.00 -1.20
C MET A 414 -18.55 1.56 -0.89
N ALA A 415 -19.55 1.35 -0.02
CA ALA A 415 -20.14 0.04 0.21
C ALA A 415 -20.76 -0.53 -1.08
N LEU A 416 -21.52 0.26 -1.83
CA LEU A 416 -22.06 -0.15 -3.14
C LEU A 416 -20.96 -0.50 -4.14
N VAL A 417 -19.88 0.28 -4.19
CA VAL A 417 -18.70 -0.01 -5.03
C VAL A 417 -18.07 -1.35 -4.63
N MET A 418 -17.93 -1.62 -3.33
CA MET A 418 -17.39 -2.91 -2.85
C MET A 418 -18.32 -4.08 -3.18
N VAL A 419 -19.63 -3.93 -3.04
CA VAL A 419 -20.65 -4.93 -3.45
C VAL A 419 -20.53 -5.21 -4.95
N LEU A 420 -20.43 -4.16 -5.78
CA LEU A 420 -20.23 -4.32 -7.21
C LEU A 420 -18.97 -5.14 -7.52
N GLY A 421 -17.86 -4.82 -6.85
CA GLY A 421 -16.62 -5.58 -7.00
C GLY A 421 -16.77 -7.06 -6.59
N ALA A 422 -17.50 -7.34 -5.50
CA ALA A 422 -17.78 -8.70 -5.05
C ALA A 422 -18.67 -9.45 -6.06
N LEU A 423 -19.69 -8.82 -6.61
CA LEU A 423 -20.54 -9.40 -7.65
C LEU A 423 -19.75 -9.70 -8.93
N VAL A 424 -18.94 -8.74 -9.41
CA VAL A 424 -18.07 -8.94 -10.57
C VAL A 424 -17.12 -10.11 -10.34
N LEU A 425 -16.48 -10.20 -9.16
CA LEU A 425 -15.63 -11.32 -8.79
C LEU A 425 -16.38 -12.65 -8.84
N LEU A 426 -17.57 -12.72 -8.22
CA LEU A 426 -18.34 -13.96 -8.07
C LEU A 426 -19.05 -14.39 -9.37
N ILE A 427 -19.32 -13.49 -10.29
CA ILE A 427 -19.97 -13.83 -11.56
C ILE A 427 -18.94 -14.17 -12.64
N TRP A 428 -17.90 -13.34 -12.77
CA TRP A 428 -17.02 -13.40 -13.94
C TRP A 428 -15.69 -14.14 -13.72
N ILE A 429 -15.26 -14.34 -12.46
CA ILE A 429 -14.05 -15.11 -12.17
C ILE A 429 -14.45 -16.53 -11.77
N PRO A 430 -14.27 -17.54 -12.64
CA PRO A 430 -14.73 -18.89 -12.38
C PRO A 430 -13.89 -19.59 -11.30
N ALA A 431 -14.54 -20.33 -10.42
CA ALA A 431 -13.88 -21.02 -9.31
C ALA A 431 -12.81 -22.01 -9.77
N HIS A 432 -13.02 -22.70 -10.91
CA HIS A 432 -12.07 -23.68 -11.46
C HIS A 432 -10.76 -23.02 -11.95
N ALA A 433 -10.78 -21.74 -12.34
CA ALA A 433 -9.57 -21.02 -12.74
C ALA A 433 -8.65 -20.71 -11.57
N LEU A 434 -9.18 -20.76 -10.32
CA LEU A 434 -8.46 -20.46 -9.09
C LEU A 434 -8.10 -21.73 -8.28
N LYS A 435 -8.62 -22.91 -8.67
CA LYS A 435 -8.19 -24.19 -8.09
C LYS A 435 -6.82 -24.56 -8.63
N ASP A 436 -5.91 -24.91 -7.76
CA ASP A 436 -4.60 -25.40 -8.14
C ASP A 436 -4.77 -26.68 -8.99
N ARG A 437 -4.01 -26.79 -10.08
CA ARG A 437 -4.03 -27.97 -10.98
C ARG A 437 -3.61 -29.30 -10.31
N ARG A 438 -3.47 -29.34 -8.98
CA ARG A 438 -3.13 -30.56 -8.25
C ARG A 438 -4.21 -31.63 -8.32
N ASP A 439 -5.48 -31.26 -8.47
CA ASP A 439 -6.61 -32.18 -8.45
C ASP A 439 -6.97 -32.78 -9.83
N SER A 440 -6.26 -32.43 -10.91
CA SER A 440 -6.52 -33.00 -12.24
C SER A 440 -5.75 -34.29 -12.52
N LYS A 441 -5.04 -34.84 -11.53
CA LYS A 441 -4.30 -36.11 -11.62
C LYS A 441 -4.67 -37.13 -10.52
N ALA A 442 -5.85 -36.99 -9.92
CA ALA A 442 -6.41 -38.07 -9.06
C ALA A 442 -7.47 -38.85 -9.80
#